data_8c129cb5717c2704f5e1643681c5eeab
#
_entry.id   8c129cb5717c2704f5e1643681c5eeab
#
_cell.length_a   1.000
_cell.length_b   1.000
_cell.length_c   1.000
_cell.angle_alpha   90.00
_cell.angle_beta   90.00
_cell.angle_gamma   90.00
#
_symmetry.space_group_name_H-M   'P 1'
#
loop_
_entity.id
_entity.type
_entity.pdbx_description
1 polymer ?
#
loop_
_entity_poly.entity_id
_entity_poly.type
_entity_poly.pdbx_seq_one_letter_code
_entity_poly.pdbx_strand_id
1 'polypeptide(L)'
;GRGIEPFFISSYNLPTHPQIYVLSNVRKDGKPIGRDGAGTHWHSDSTFTEKPSSVTLLHGVVVPARGGDTLFADTADAYERLDPSTKALIDGKRAIHRYQRKEFVFSGDRAVDEAERAEIERLKALRLAEEAATAPSPTAQRSNREPDRLHPLVRTHPVTGRKALYLNDEMTVGIEGMPDAEAVPLLHRLCEVATEPDRVLRFKWRQGDIVAWDNAATVHTATFTPPDEPRVMHRLTVEGTVPV
;
A
#
# COMPACT_ATOMS: atom_id res chain seq x y z
N GLY A 1 -17.64 9.83 16.70
CA GLY A 1 -16.82 8.75 16.12
C GLY A 1 -16.30 9.18 14.76
N ARG A 2 -15.16 8.63 14.34
CA ARG A 2 -14.60 8.89 13.01
C ARG A 2 -15.47 8.23 11.96
N GLY A 3 -15.71 8.93 10.84
CA GLY A 3 -16.55 8.42 9.76
C GLY A 3 -15.87 7.31 8.96
N ILE A 4 -16.68 6.47 8.34
CA ILE A 4 -16.20 5.53 7.31
C ILE A 4 -16.16 6.32 6.01
N GLU A 5 -14.99 6.37 5.37
CA GLU A 5 -14.83 7.08 4.11
C GLU A 5 -15.11 6.17 2.91
N PRO A 6 -15.95 6.60 1.97
CA PRO A 6 -16.00 5.96 0.67
C PRO A 6 -14.64 6.18 -0.03
N PHE A 7 -14.11 5.11 -0.62
CA PHE A 7 -12.87 5.22 -1.38
C PHE A 7 -13.06 6.19 -2.56
N PHE A 8 -12.08 7.06 -2.79
CA PHE A 8 -12.17 8.14 -3.80
C PHE A 8 -12.35 7.65 -5.25
N ILE A 9 -12.06 6.37 -5.55
CA ILE A 9 -12.38 5.73 -6.82
C ILE A 9 -13.68 4.96 -6.64
N SER A 10 -14.81 5.59 -6.97
CA SER A 10 -16.15 5.02 -6.75
C SER A 10 -16.55 3.88 -7.70
N SER A 11 -15.79 3.64 -8.78
CA SER A 11 -16.16 2.68 -9.83
C SER A 11 -16.30 1.23 -9.36
N TYR A 12 -15.68 0.90 -8.23
CA TYR A 12 -15.67 -0.45 -7.66
C TYR A 12 -16.30 -0.53 -6.26
N ASN A 13 -17.03 0.50 -5.85
CA ASN A 13 -17.79 0.46 -4.62
C ASN A 13 -19.01 -0.43 -4.80
N LEU A 14 -19.38 -1.19 -3.77
CA LEU A 14 -20.61 -1.99 -3.80
C LEU A 14 -21.84 -1.06 -3.95
N PRO A 15 -22.75 -1.32 -4.91
CA PRO A 15 -23.91 -0.46 -5.12
C PRO A 15 -24.81 -0.33 -3.89
N THR A 16 -24.92 -1.39 -3.09
CA THR A 16 -25.74 -1.43 -1.87
C THR A 16 -25.04 -0.86 -0.64
N HIS A 17 -23.72 -0.82 -0.65
CA HIS A 17 -22.85 -0.35 0.45
C HIS A 17 -21.66 0.41 -0.13
N PRO A 18 -21.83 1.69 -0.52
CA PRO A 18 -20.81 2.46 -1.22
C PRO A 18 -19.54 2.70 -0.42
N GLN A 19 -19.54 2.43 0.89
CA GLN A 19 -18.36 2.47 1.74
C GLN A 19 -17.42 1.26 1.52
N ILE A 20 -17.94 0.18 0.94
CA ILE A 20 -17.19 -1.03 0.68
C ILE A 20 -16.60 -0.97 -0.73
N TYR A 21 -15.29 -0.97 -0.80
CA TYR A 21 -14.52 -1.00 -2.03
C TYR A 21 -14.09 -2.44 -2.36
N VAL A 22 -14.35 -2.88 -3.58
CA VAL A 22 -14.04 -4.24 -4.02
C VAL A 22 -12.67 -4.29 -4.67
N LEU A 23 -11.80 -5.17 -4.15
CA LEU A 23 -10.53 -5.53 -4.75
C LEU A 23 -10.67 -6.93 -5.36
N SER A 24 -10.44 -7.08 -6.66
CA SER A 24 -10.68 -8.36 -7.33
C SER A 24 -9.98 -8.44 -8.68
N ASN A 25 -9.45 -9.64 -9.00
CA ASN A 25 -8.99 -10.01 -10.34
C ASN A 25 -10.09 -10.68 -11.16
N VAL A 26 -11.30 -10.89 -10.59
CA VAL A 26 -12.41 -11.59 -11.25
C VAL A 26 -13.13 -10.65 -12.22
N ARG A 27 -13.52 -11.22 -13.38
CA ARG A 27 -14.36 -10.56 -14.37
C ARG A 27 -15.71 -11.25 -14.48
N LYS A 28 -16.79 -10.49 -14.62
CA LYS A 28 -18.13 -10.97 -14.94
C LYS A 28 -18.56 -10.35 -16.26
N ASP A 29 -18.96 -11.19 -17.22
CA ASP A 29 -19.32 -10.76 -18.58
C ASP A 29 -18.22 -9.87 -19.22
N GLY A 30 -16.95 -10.27 -19.03
CA GLY A 30 -15.78 -9.55 -19.54
C GLY A 30 -15.42 -8.26 -18.78
N LYS A 31 -16.23 -7.83 -17.82
CA LYS A 31 -16.01 -6.60 -17.04
C LYS A 31 -15.41 -6.89 -15.66
N PRO A 32 -14.42 -6.13 -15.18
CA PRO A 32 -13.89 -6.30 -13.84
C PRO A 32 -14.97 -5.99 -12.79
N ILE A 33 -15.11 -6.85 -11.78
CA ILE A 33 -16.04 -6.63 -10.66
C ILE A 33 -15.40 -5.82 -9.52
N GLY A 34 -14.08 -5.63 -9.54
CA GLY A 34 -13.31 -4.90 -8.55
C GLY A 34 -12.02 -4.37 -9.16
N ARG A 35 -11.26 -3.64 -8.34
CA ARG A 35 -9.93 -3.17 -8.73
C ARG A 35 -8.93 -4.31 -8.61
N ASP A 36 -8.32 -4.64 -9.72
CA ASP A 36 -7.24 -5.62 -9.78
C ASP A 36 -5.88 -4.95 -9.49
N GLY A 37 -4.96 -5.74 -8.90
CA GLY A 37 -3.57 -5.35 -8.65
C GLY A 37 -3.39 -4.15 -7.73
N ALA A 38 -4.32 -3.88 -6.83
CA ALA A 38 -4.15 -2.85 -5.81
C ALA A 38 -3.26 -3.34 -4.66
N GLY A 39 -2.41 -2.45 -4.14
CA GLY A 39 -1.65 -2.71 -2.91
C GLY A 39 -0.47 -3.67 -3.10
N THR A 40 0.13 -3.72 -4.28
CA THR A 40 1.27 -4.60 -4.61
C THR A 40 2.64 -4.02 -4.25
N HIS A 41 2.69 -2.86 -3.63
CA HIS A 41 3.89 -2.21 -3.10
C HIS A 41 3.69 -1.93 -1.61
N TRP A 42 4.79 -1.77 -0.87
CA TRP A 42 4.74 -1.44 0.55
C TRP A 42 4.18 -0.03 0.75
N HIS A 43 3.04 0.06 1.42
CA HIS A 43 2.34 1.33 1.63
C HIS A 43 1.52 1.34 2.91
N SER A 44 1.26 2.54 3.39
CA SER A 44 0.15 2.87 4.28
C SER A 44 -0.95 3.53 3.43
N ASP A 45 -2.21 3.30 3.77
CA ASP A 45 -3.33 3.73 2.94
C ASP A 45 -3.52 5.25 2.89
N SER A 46 -3.80 5.76 1.69
CA SER A 46 -4.22 7.14 1.42
C SER A 46 -3.23 8.23 1.85
N THR A 47 -1.93 7.94 1.94
CA THR A 47 -0.90 8.91 2.39
C THR A 47 -0.80 10.15 1.52
N PHE A 48 -1.34 10.11 0.29
CA PHE A 48 -1.43 11.24 -0.64
C PHE A 48 -2.61 12.17 -0.35
N THR A 49 -3.40 11.91 0.70
CA THR A 49 -4.49 12.79 1.15
C THR A 49 -4.05 13.64 2.34
N GLU A 50 -4.77 14.71 2.63
CA GLU A 50 -4.51 15.55 3.80
C GLU A 50 -4.70 14.79 5.12
N LYS A 51 -5.75 13.96 5.17
CA LYS A 51 -6.09 13.10 6.30
C LYS A 51 -6.07 11.64 5.86
N PRO A 52 -4.92 10.98 5.88
CA PRO A 52 -4.81 9.57 5.52
C PRO A 52 -5.71 8.68 6.37
N SER A 53 -6.09 7.53 5.83
CA SER A 53 -6.89 6.54 6.56
C SER A 53 -6.23 6.14 7.87
N SER A 54 -7.00 6.08 8.97
CA SER A 54 -6.50 5.64 10.28
C SER A 54 -6.46 4.12 10.37
N VAL A 55 -7.55 3.46 10.02
CA VAL A 55 -7.68 1.99 10.05
C VAL A 55 -8.25 1.52 8.73
N THR A 56 -7.72 0.41 8.25
CA THR A 56 -8.31 -0.33 7.12
C THR A 56 -8.77 -1.69 7.61
N LEU A 57 -9.95 -2.10 7.15
CA LEU A 57 -10.48 -3.44 7.32
C LEU A 57 -10.57 -4.12 5.97
N LEU A 58 -10.12 -5.37 5.89
CA LEU A 58 -10.18 -6.17 4.69
C LEU A 58 -10.85 -7.51 5.01
N HIS A 59 -11.86 -7.87 4.22
CA HIS A 59 -12.63 -9.10 4.36
C HIS A 59 -12.40 -10.01 3.16
N GLY A 60 -12.00 -11.25 3.41
CA GLY A 60 -11.79 -12.28 2.39
C GLY A 60 -13.10 -12.93 1.95
N VAL A 61 -13.67 -12.49 0.83
CA VAL A 61 -14.92 -13.04 0.28
C VAL A 61 -14.66 -14.28 -0.58
N VAL A 62 -13.68 -14.18 -1.50
CA VAL A 62 -13.11 -15.31 -2.24
C VAL A 62 -11.61 -15.23 -2.10
N VAL A 63 -11.01 -16.29 -1.61
CA VAL A 63 -9.59 -16.34 -1.29
C VAL A 63 -8.92 -17.36 -2.19
N PRO A 64 -7.82 -17.00 -2.87
CA PRO A 64 -7.08 -17.91 -3.75
C PRO A 64 -6.44 -19.05 -2.94
N ALA A 65 -6.27 -20.22 -3.54
CA ALA A 65 -5.55 -21.33 -2.93
C ALA A 65 -4.04 -21.06 -2.85
N ARG A 66 -3.52 -20.23 -3.78
CA ARG A 66 -2.10 -19.85 -3.88
C ARG A 66 -1.94 -18.35 -4.01
N GLY A 67 -0.99 -17.79 -3.29
CA GLY A 67 -0.71 -16.35 -3.31
C GLY A 67 -1.82 -15.49 -2.70
N GLY A 68 -1.81 -14.20 -2.99
CA GLY A 68 -2.80 -13.24 -2.49
C GLY A 68 -2.75 -13.00 -0.98
N ASP A 69 -1.66 -13.39 -0.32
CA ASP A 69 -1.41 -13.09 1.10
C ASP A 69 -1.22 -11.58 1.31
N THR A 70 -1.34 -11.13 2.53
CA THR A 70 -0.97 -9.76 2.90
C THR A 70 0.22 -9.79 3.85
N LEU A 71 1.21 -8.98 3.52
CA LEU A 71 2.40 -8.78 4.35
C LEU A 71 2.24 -7.48 5.13
N PHE A 72 2.67 -7.46 6.39
CA PHE A 72 2.63 -6.31 7.28
C PHE A 72 4.00 -6.08 7.92
N ALA A 73 4.38 -4.81 8.08
CA ALA A 73 5.59 -4.41 8.80
C ALA A 73 5.29 -3.24 9.75
N ASP A 74 5.80 -3.30 10.99
CA ASP A 74 5.65 -2.25 12.02
C ASP A 74 6.69 -1.15 11.77
N THR A 75 6.23 0.02 11.36
CA THR A 75 7.09 1.18 11.08
C THR A 75 7.51 1.93 12.35
N ALA A 76 6.84 1.68 13.48
CA ALA A 76 7.30 2.20 14.76
C ALA A 76 8.48 1.37 15.29
N ASP A 77 8.44 0.03 15.21
CA ASP A 77 9.59 -0.83 15.49
C ASP A 77 10.77 -0.46 14.56
N ALA A 78 10.50 -0.26 13.27
CA ALA A 78 11.53 0.16 12.33
C ALA A 78 12.21 1.47 12.76
N TYR A 79 11.44 2.49 13.15
CA TYR A 79 12.00 3.74 13.66
C TYR A 79 12.84 3.53 14.93
N GLU A 80 12.36 2.71 15.87
CA GLU A 80 13.07 2.44 17.12
C GLU A 80 14.45 1.80 16.88
N ARG A 81 14.57 0.96 15.86
CA ARG A 81 15.82 0.25 15.48
C ARG A 81 16.83 1.13 14.72
N LEU A 82 16.43 2.29 14.19
CA LEU A 82 17.37 3.19 13.51
C LEU A 82 18.46 3.65 14.48
N ASP A 83 19.66 3.80 13.94
CA ASP A 83 20.78 4.41 14.68
C ASP A 83 20.54 5.89 14.98
N PRO A 84 21.20 6.45 16.02
CA PRO A 84 20.99 7.84 16.43
C PRO A 84 21.30 8.87 15.32
N SER A 85 22.26 8.60 14.45
CA SER A 85 22.65 9.52 13.37
C SER A 85 21.56 9.57 12.28
N THR A 86 21.00 8.43 11.92
CA THR A 86 19.87 8.37 10.99
C THR A 86 18.62 9.05 11.60
N LYS A 87 18.30 8.79 12.87
CA LYS A 87 17.21 9.51 13.56
C LYS A 87 17.39 11.02 13.52
N ALA A 88 18.61 11.52 13.83
CA ALA A 88 18.90 12.95 13.79
C ALA A 88 18.79 13.53 12.36
N LEU A 89 19.18 12.76 11.34
CA LEU A 89 19.09 13.17 9.94
C LEU A 89 17.64 13.35 9.47
N ILE A 90 16.72 12.50 9.93
CA ILE A 90 15.32 12.50 9.48
C ILE A 90 14.38 13.27 10.41
N ASP A 91 14.85 13.70 11.59
CA ASP A 91 14.02 14.43 12.55
C ASP A 91 13.54 15.76 11.96
N GLY A 92 12.26 16.06 12.12
CA GLY A 92 11.60 17.23 11.57
C GLY A 92 11.51 17.28 10.02
N LYS A 93 12.00 16.29 9.30
CA LYS A 93 11.87 16.23 7.84
C LYS A 93 10.44 15.91 7.42
N ARG A 94 10.04 16.44 6.26
CA ARG A 94 8.73 16.16 5.65
C ARG A 94 8.92 15.39 4.36
N ALA A 95 8.22 14.28 4.25
CA ALA A 95 8.16 13.45 3.05
C ALA A 95 7.12 14.00 2.06
N ILE A 96 7.44 13.93 0.78
CA ILE A 96 6.56 14.32 -0.33
C ILE A 96 5.81 13.07 -0.79
N HIS A 97 4.50 13.04 -0.55
CA HIS A 97 3.63 11.96 -0.99
C HIS A 97 2.87 12.37 -2.25
N ARG A 98 2.97 11.54 -3.28
CA ARG A 98 2.34 11.76 -4.59
C ARG A 98 1.53 10.53 -4.99
N TYR A 99 0.27 10.73 -5.35
CA TYR A 99 -0.48 9.66 -5.98
C TYR A 99 0.01 9.50 -7.42
N GLN A 100 0.78 8.46 -7.66
CA GLN A 100 1.18 8.07 -9.01
C GLN A 100 0.92 6.59 -9.21
N ARG A 101 0.43 6.25 -10.39
CA ARG A 101 0.38 4.88 -10.84
C ARG A 101 1.72 4.61 -11.51
N LYS A 102 2.62 3.95 -10.82
CA LYS A 102 3.78 3.33 -11.44
C LYS A 102 3.42 1.93 -11.94
N GLU A 103 4.23 1.42 -12.85
CA GLU A 103 4.20 0.04 -13.29
C GLU A 103 4.17 -0.90 -12.10
N PHE A 104 3.55 -2.07 -12.27
CA PHE A 104 3.41 -3.07 -11.21
C PHE A 104 4.77 -3.43 -10.62
N VAL A 105 5.09 -2.87 -9.48
CA VAL A 105 6.23 -3.28 -8.66
C VAL A 105 5.65 -4.07 -7.50
N PHE A 106 6.04 -5.35 -7.39
CA PHE A 106 5.73 -6.15 -6.21
C PHE A 106 6.88 -6.00 -5.23
N SER A 107 6.82 -5.00 -4.36
CA SER A 107 7.88 -4.75 -3.40
C SER A 107 7.92 -5.75 -2.23
N GLY A 108 6.93 -6.65 -2.16
CA GLY A 108 6.94 -7.81 -1.24
C GLY A 108 7.87 -8.96 -1.65
N ASP A 109 8.53 -8.88 -2.80
CA ASP A 109 9.34 -9.97 -3.38
C ASP A 109 10.51 -10.42 -2.49
N ARG A 110 10.95 -9.60 -1.56
CA ARG A 110 12.01 -9.96 -0.60
C ARG A 110 11.56 -10.95 0.47
N ALA A 111 10.25 -11.01 0.73
CA ALA A 111 9.66 -11.89 1.73
C ALA A 111 9.12 -13.21 1.13
N VAL A 112 9.38 -13.47 -0.15
CA VAL A 112 8.98 -14.68 -0.87
C VAL A 112 10.21 -15.50 -1.28
N ASP A 113 10.05 -16.81 -1.45
CA ASP A 113 11.14 -17.66 -1.89
C ASP A 113 11.50 -17.45 -3.37
N GLU A 114 12.61 -18.06 -3.82
CA GLU A 114 13.14 -17.86 -5.16
C GLU A 114 12.19 -18.39 -6.27
N ALA A 115 11.49 -19.49 -5.99
CA ALA A 115 10.55 -20.08 -6.95
C ALA A 115 9.30 -19.19 -7.10
N GLU A 116 8.76 -18.70 -5.98
CA GLU A 116 7.64 -17.74 -5.97
C GLU A 116 8.06 -16.43 -6.68
N ARG A 117 9.30 -15.97 -6.46
CA ARG A 117 9.85 -14.77 -7.12
C ARG A 117 9.95 -14.94 -8.64
N ALA A 118 10.46 -16.08 -9.12
CA ALA A 118 10.55 -16.36 -10.54
C ALA A 118 9.18 -16.39 -11.23
N GLU A 119 8.17 -16.95 -10.57
CA GLU A 119 6.80 -16.96 -11.08
C GLU A 119 6.19 -15.54 -11.09
N ILE A 120 6.43 -14.75 -10.04
CA ILE A 120 6.04 -13.34 -9.98
C ILE A 120 6.62 -12.57 -11.17
N GLU A 121 7.92 -12.69 -11.47
CA GLU A 121 8.55 -11.99 -12.58
C GLU A 121 7.97 -12.43 -13.94
N ARG A 122 7.74 -13.73 -14.12
CA ARG A 122 7.09 -14.24 -15.33
C ARG A 122 5.71 -13.63 -15.55
N LEU A 123 4.93 -13.52 -14.48
CA LEU A 123 3.54 -13.03 -14.52
C LEU A 123 3.45 -11.52 -14.61
N LYS A 124 4.42 -10.79 -14.04
CA LYS A 124 4.59 -9.34 -14.27
C LYS A 124 4.79 -9.06 -15.76
N ALA A 125 5.67 -9.83 -16.43
CA ALA A 125 5.93 -9.66 -17.85
C ALA A 125 4.68 -9.91 -18.71
N LEU A 126 3.89 -10.93 -18.40
CA LEU A 126 2.63 -11.22 -19.10
C LEU A 126 1.62 -10.08 -18.92
N ARG A 127 1.50 -9.55 -17.72
CA ARG A 127 0.55 -8.47 -17.41
C ARG A 127 0.94 -7.15 -18.06
N LEU A 128 2.23 -6.81 -18.08
CA LEU A 128 2.72 -5.63 -18.79
C LEU A 128 2.40 -5.70 -20.29
N ALA A 129 2.49 -6.91 -20.88
CA ALA A 129 2.12 -7.12 -22.26
C ALA A 129 0.61 -6.93 -22.52
N GLU A 130 -0.25 -7.39 -21.59
CA GLU A 130 -1.71 -7.18 -21.67
C GLU A 130 -2.10 -5.70 -21.44
N GLU A 131 -1.47 -5.01 -20.51
CA GLU A 131 -1.74 -3.58 -20.24
C GLU A 131 -1.27 -2.67 -21.38
N ALA A 132 -0.18 -3.00 -22.06
CA ALA A 132 0.28 -2.30 -23.25
C ALA A 132 -0.73 -2.40 -24.42
N ALA A 133 -1.56 -3.45 -24.43
CA ALA A 133 -2.60 -3.68 -25.44
C ALA A 133 -3.94 -3.03 -25.09
N THR A 134 -4.12 -2.48 -23.88
CA THR A 134 -5.39 -1.91 -23.40
C THR A 134 -5.30 -0.39 -23.22
N ALA A 135 -6.43 0.31 -23.47
CA ALA A 135 -6.51 1.76 -23.25
C ALA A 135 -6.24 2.14 -21.78
N PRO A 136 -5.64 3.33 -21.51
CA PRO A 136 -5.32 3.75 -20.16
C PRO A 136 -6.55 3.77 -19.26
N SER A 137 -6.43 3.20 -18.06
CA SER A 137 -7.53 3.12 -17.10
C SER A 137 -7.93 4.53 -16.60
N PRO A 138 -9.20 4.73 -16.19
CA PRO A 138 -9.65 6.00 -15.61
C PRO A 138 -8.82 6.49 -14.41
N THR A 139 -8.12 5.57 -13.73
CA THR A 139 -7.23 5.87 -12.61
C THR A 139 -5.96 6.59 -13.05
N ALA A 140 -5.43 6.27 -14.23
CA ALA A 140 -4.24 6.94 -14.78
C ALA A 140 -4.49 8.44 -15.06
N GLN A 141 -5.73 8.81 -15.37
CA GLN A 141 -6.09 10.21 -15.60
C GLN A 141 -6.21 11.04 -14.31
N ARG A 142 -6.40 10.40 -13.13
CA ARG A 142 -6.48 11.09 -11.84
C ARG A 142 -5.11 11.35 -11.21
N SER A 143 -4.11 10.52 -11.47
CA SER A 143 -2.77 10.67 -10.88
C SER A 143 -2.12 12.03 -11.17
N ASN A 144 -2.51 12.69 -12.27
CA ASN A 144 -1.99 13.99 -12.66
C ASN A 144 -2.80 15.18 -12.07
N ARG A 145 -3.79 14.95 -11.22
CA ARG A 145 -4.70 15.99 -10.72
C ARG A 145 -4.62 16.23 -9.21
N GLU A 146 -4.08 15.29 -8.42
CA GLU A 146 -3.92 15.48 -6.98
C GLU A 146 -2.59 16.17 -6.71
N PRO A 147 -2.59 17.27 -5.91
CA PRO A 147 -1.35 17.92 -5.51
C PRO A 147 -0.53 17.02 -4.59
N ASP A 148 0.78 17.18 -4.63
CA ASP A 148 1.69 16.53 -3.67
C ASP A 148 1.27 16.88 -2.23
N ARG A 149 1.40 15.92 -1.32
CA ARG A 149 1.14 16.11 0.12
C ARG A 149 2.43 16.00 0.89
N LEU A 150 2.60 16.92 1.81
CA LEU A 150 3.73 16.94 2.73
C LEU A 150 3.27 16.42 4.09
N HIS A 151 3.86 15.30 4.51
CA HIS A 151 3.66 14.72 5.84
C HIS A 151 4.99 14.56 6.56
N PRO A 152 5.02 14.53 7.91
CA PRO A 152 6.23 14.19 8.64
C PRO A 152 6.81 12.87 8.16
N LEU A 153 8.12 12.80 7.88
CA LEU A 153 8.80 11.55 7.56
C LEU A 153 8.82 10.61 8.78
N VAL A 154 8.82 11.20 9.97
CA VAL A 154 8.61 10.52 11.27
C VAL A 154 7.36 11.10 11.89
N ARG A 155 6.27 10.35 11.88
CA ARG A 155 5.01 10.78 12.51
C ARG A 155 4.91 10.32 13.96
N THR A 156 4.16 11.07 14.75
CA THR A 156 3.73 10.62 16.08
C THR A 156 2.40 9.88 15.96
N HIS A 157 2.33 8.66 16.48
CA HIS A 157 1.09 7.90 16.49
C HIS A 157 0.03 8.58 17.38
N PRO A 158 -1.19 8.88 16.86
CA PRO A 158 -2.14 9.76 17.53
C PRO A 158 -2.75 9.18 18.82
N VAL A 159 -2.60 7.88 19.06
CA VAL A 159 -3.13 7.21 20.27
C VAL A 159 -2.03 6.80 21.22
N THR A 160 -0.95 6.18 20.70
CA THR A 160 0.12 5.63 21.55
C THR A 160 1.26 6.59 21.82
N GLY A 161 1.39 7.68 21.05
CA GLY A 161 2.51 8.60 21.11
C GLY A 161 3.84 8.05 20.58
N ARG A 162 3.89 6.80 20.11
CA ARG A 162 5.10 6.22 19.51
C ARG A 162 5.45 6.94 18.21
N LYS A 163 6.73 7.15 17.97
CA LYS A 163 7.24 7.62 16.68
C LYS A 163 7.29 6.47 15.69
N ALA A 164 6.88 6.71 14.45
CA ALA A 164 6.88 5.72 13.38
C ALA A 164 7.40 6.34 12.08
N LEU A 165 8.12 5.58 11.27
CA LEU A 165 8.45 5.97 9.91
C LEU A 165 7.16 6.10 9.10
N TYR A 166 7.02 7.20 8.35
CA TYR A 166 5.82 7.44 7.56
C TYR A 166 6.17 7.67 6.09
N LEU A 167 6.30 6.57 5.38
CA LEU A 167 6.72 6.54 3.99
C LEU A 167 6.11 5.33 3.26
N ASN A 168 6.02 5.43 1.96
CA ASN A 168 5.57 4.37 1.06
C ASN A 168 6.65 4.14 0.01
N ASP A 169 6.86 2.90 -0.38
CA ASP A 169 7.90 2.53 -1.33
C ASP A 169 7.80 3.28 -2.68
N GLU A 170 6.58 3.53 -3.16
CA GLU A 170 6.38 4.17 -4.47
C GLU A 170 5.71 5.55 -4.44
N MET A 171 4.94 5.83 -3.40
CA MET A 171 4.19 7.09 -3.33
C MET A 171 4.94 8.18 -2.57
N THR A 172 6.03 7.84 -1.85
CA THR A 172 6.92 8.81 -1.24
C THR A 172 8.04 9.12 -2.24
N VAL A 173 7.97 10.28 -2.87
CA VAL A 173 8.79 10.61 -4.04
C VAL A 173 9.98 11.52 -3.72
N GLY A 174 10.07 12.04 -2.50
CA GLY A 174 11.14 12.95 -2.10
C GLY A 174 11.00 13.41 -0.66
N ILE A 175 11.93 14.23 -0.23
CA ILE A 175 11.96 14.91 1.07
C ILE A 175 12.05 16.41 0.82
N GLU A 176 11.18 17.20 1.47
CA GLU A 176 11.13 18.65 1.33
C GLU A 176 12.51 19.28 1.64
N GLY A 177 13.00 20.10 0.71
CA GLY A 177 14.29 20.80 0.82
C GLY A 177 15.54 19.93 0.69
N MET A 178 15.40 18.65 0.31
CA MET A 178 16.51 17.74 0.07
C MET A 178 16.60 17.42 -1.44
N PRO A 179 17.79 17.49 -2.08
CA PRO A 179 17.95 17.07 -3.46
C PRO A 179 17.59 15.59 -3.67
N ASP A 180 16.95 15.25 -4.81
CA ASP A 180 16.54 13.88 -5.11
C ASP A 180 17.69 12.87 -5.04
N ALA A 181 18.91 13.28 -5.44
CA ALA A 181 20.10 12.45 -5.35
C ALA A 181 20.46 11.99 -3.91
N GLU A 182 19.99 12.70 -2.90
CA GLU A 182 20.15 12.38 -1.48
C GLU A 182 18.87 11.76 -0.90
N ALA A 183 17.71 12.35 -1.23
CA ALA A 183 16.42 11.94 -0.69
C ALA A 183 16.04 10.52 -1.11
N VAL A 184 16.15 10.18 -2.40
CA VAL A 184 15.71 8.89 -2.92
C VAL A 184 16.50 7.72 -2.32
N PRO A 185 17.85 7.74 -2.27
CA PRO A 185 18.60 6.68 -1.59
C PRO A 185 18.29 6.56 -0.09
N LEU A 186 18.03 7.69 0.59
CA LEU A 186 17.66 7.68 1.99
C LEU A 186 16.29 7.01 2.19
N LEU A 187 15.27 7.38 1.40
CA LEU A 187 13.94 6.79 1.45
C LEU A 187 13.99 5.27 1.17
N HIS A 188 14.77 4.83 0.18
CA HIS A 188 14.95 3.40 -0.08
C HIS A 188 15.53 2.66 1.12
N ARG A 189 16.59 3.17 1.76
CA ARG A 189 17.17 2.55 2.96
C ARG A 189 16.17 2.49 4.11
N LEU A 190 15.37 3.55 4.31
CA LEU A 190 14.34 3.56 5.36
C LEU A 190 13.23 2.52 5.07
N CYS A 191 12.81 2.37 3.80
CA CYS A 191 11.90 1.31 3.38
C CYS A 191 12.50 -0.08 3.63
N GLU A 192 13.78 -0.29 3.31
CA GLU A 192 14.48 -1.55 3.54
C GLU A 192 14.50 -1.93 5.02
N VAL A 193 14.82 -0.97 5.90
CA VAL A 193 14.77 -1.18 7.36
C VAL A 193 13.35 -1.49 7.83
N ALA A 194 12.35 -0.80 7.29
CA ALA A 194 10.96 -1.01 7.67
C ALA A 194 10.44 -2.39 7.26
N THR A 195 10.94 -2.93 6.15
CA THR A 195 10.44 -4.15 5.51
C THR A 195 11.46 -5.29 5.52
N GLU A 196 12.35 -5.33 6.53
CA GLU A 196 13.28 -6.45 6.72
C GLU A 196 12.51 -7.77 6.80
N PRO A 197 12.88 -8.82 6.03
CA PRO A 197 12.14 -10.07 5.93
C PRO A 197 11.83 -10.72 7.29
N ASP A 198 12.76 -10.66 8.24
CA ASP A 198 12.59 -11.23 9.59
C ASP A 198 11.60 -10.46 10.47
N ARG A 199 11.16 -9.29 10.02
CA ARG A 199 10.24 -8.38 10.71
C ARG A 199 8.88 -8.26 10.01
N VAL A 200 8.69 -9.03 8.95
CA VAL A 200 7.46 -9.04 8.17
C VAL A 200 6.53 -10.13 8.66
N LEU A 201 5.32 -9.75 9.05
CA LEU A 201 4.23 -10.69 9.30
C LEU A 201 3.56 -11.05 7.98
N ARG A 202 3.55 -12.32 7.59
CA ARG A 202 2.79 -12.84 6.46
C ARG A 202 1.44 -13.39 6.93
N PHE A 203 0.35 -12.75 6.53
CA PHE A 203 -1.00 -13.20 6.81
C PHE A 203 -1.56 -13.97 5.62
N LYS A 204 -1.81 -15.27 5.82
CA LYS A 204 -2.48 -16.16 4.86
C LYS A 204 -3.98 -16.13 5.08
N TRP A 205 -4.70 -15.73 4.05
CA TRP A 205 -6.15 -15.56 4.12
C TRP A 205 -6.90 -16.90 4.12
N ARG A 206 -8.00 -16.92 4.84
CA ARG A 206 -9.08 -17.90 4.72
C ARG A 206 -10.36 -17.16 4.36
N GLN A 207 -11.25 -17.83 3.62
CA GLN A 207 -12.56 -17.24 3.32
C GLN A 207 -13.31 -16.89 4.61
N GLY A 208 -13.83 -15.68 4.69
CA GLY A 208 -14.51 -15.15 5.86
C GLY A 208 -13.63 -14.40 6.85
N ASP A 209 -12.29 -14.47 6.72
CA ASP A 209 -11.39 -13.70 7.57
C ASP A 209 -11.65 -12.19 7.41
N ILE A 210 -11.58 -11.46 8.53
CA ILE A 210 -11.57 -10.00 8.57
C ILE A 210 -10.30 -9.58 9.31
N VAL A 211 -9.45 -8.81 8.63
CA VAL A 211 -8.22 -8.25 9.20
C VAL A 211 -8.33 -6.74 9.23
N ALA A 212 -8.01 -6.16 10.38
CA ALA A 212 -7.92 -4.72 10.54
C ALA A 212 -6.48 -4.33 10.89
N TRP A 213 -5.98 -3.23 10.31
CA TRP A 213 -4.65 -2.71 10.63
C TRP A 213 -4.66 -1.20 10.80
N ASP A 214 -3.71 -0.75 11.61
CA ASP A 214 -3.48 0.66 11.90
C ASP A 214 -2.51 1.27 10.88
N ASN A 215 -3.00 2.17 10.06
CA ASN A 215 -2.19 2.83 9.04
C ASN A 215 -1.21 3.88 9.62
N ALA A 216 -1.31 4.19 10.91
CA ALA A 216 -0.41 5.16 11.52
C ALA A 216 0.98 4.59 11.83
N ALA A 217 1.08 3.26 11.99
CA ALA A 217 2.32 2.60 12.35
C ALA A 217 2.58 1.31 11.55
N THR A 218 1.84 1.08 10.46
CA THR A 218 1.96 -0.14 9.66
C THR A 218 2.05 0.20 8.18
N VAL A 219 3.00 -0.40 7.49
CA VAL A 219 2.97 -0.55 6.04
C VAL A 219 2.60 -1.97 5.68
N HIS A 220 1.92 -2.12 4.56
CA HIS A 220 1.48 -3.43 4.09
C HIS A 220 1.60 -3.56 2.57
N THR A 221 1.62 -4.79 2.10
CA THR A 221 1.60 -5.11 0.66
C THR A 221 0.89 -6.44 0.43
N ALA A 222 0.26 -6.59 -0.72
CA ALA A 222 -0.28 -7.87 -1.17
C ALA A 222 0.80 -8.66 -1.89
N THR A 223 0.87 -9.98 -1.65
CA THR A 223 1.65 -10.86 -2.50
C THR A 223 0.92 -11.08 -3.82
N PHE A 224 1.64 -11.58 -4.81
CA PHE A 224 1.08 -11.86 -6.11
C PHE A 224 -0.10 -12.85 -6.02
N THR A 225 -1.16 -12.60 -6.78
CA THR A 225 -2.27 -13.54 -6.98
C THR A 225 -2.21 -14.08 -8.41
N PRO A 226 -2.03 -15.39 -8.62
CA PRO A 226 -2.05 -15.96 -9.97
C PRO A 226 -3.35 -15.63 -10.71
N PRO A 227 -3.32 -15.38 -12.04
CA PRO A 227 -4.51 -15.02 -12.81
C PRO A 227 -5.61 -16.09 -12.81
N ASP A 228 -5.23 -17.36 -12.67
CA ASP A 228 -6.12 -18.52 -12.58
C ASP A 228 -6.73 -18.72 -11.18
N GLU A 229 -6.28 -17.97 -10.20
CA GLU A 229 -6.77 -18.02 -8.81
C GLU A 229 -7.73 -16.84 -8.55
N PRO A 230 -9.04 -17.06 -8.38
CA PRO A 230 -9.98 -16.00 -8.14
C PRO A 230 -9.77 -15.37 -6.75
N ARG A 231 -9.74 -14.05 -6.70
CA ARG A 231 -9.63 -13.29 -5.45
C ARG A 231 -10.68 -12.18 -5.41
N VAL A 232 -11.48 -12.15 -4.35
CA VAL A 232 -12.44 -11.06 -4.08
C VAL A 232 -12.31 -10.65 -2.63
N MET A 233 -11.95 -9.39 -2.42
CA MET A 233 -11.82 -8.80 -1.09
C MET A 233 -12.71 -7.57 -0.98
N HIS A 234 -13.34 -7.41 0.17
CA HIS A 234 -14.08 -6.20 0.51
C HIS A 234 -13.25 -5.35 1.47
N ARG A 235 -12.98 -4.12 1.06
CA ARG A 235 -12.19 -3.17 1.82
C ARG A 235 -13.06 -2.03 2.35
N LEU A 236 -12.80 -1.65 3.61
CA LEU A 236 -13.40 -0.52 4.26
C LEU A 236 -12.31 0.29 4.97
N THR A 237 -12.36 1.62 4.87
CA THR A 237 -11.40 2.51 5.51
C THR A 237 -12.08 3.47 6.47
N VAL A 238 -11.40 3.77 7.56
CA VAL A 238 -11.84 4.73 8.57
C VAL A 238 -11.02 6.01 8.42
N GLU A 239 -11.71 7.15 8.44
CA GLU A 239 -11.08 8.47 8.35
C GLU A 239 -9.97 8.63 9.41
N GLY A 240 -8.85 9.21 8.99
CA GLY A 240 -7.74 9.53 9.87
C GLY A 240 -7.69 10.98 10.32
N THR A 241 -6.53 11.38 10.78
CA THR A 241 -6.19 12.76 11.14
C THR A 241 -4.99 13.23 10.32
N VAL A 242 -4.79 14.52 10.25
CA VAL A 242 -3.55 15.08 9.71
C VAL A 242 -2.37 14.51 10.49
N PRO A 243 -1.37 13.90 9.84
CA PRO A 243 -0.17 13.37 10.50
C PRO A 243 0.67 14.48 11.13
N VAL A 244 1.15 14.24 12.37
CA VAL A 244 2.01 15.15 13.13
C VAL A 244 3.26 14.43 13.62
#